data_3c48e7dee4d1e23ea0b3dbe95fa81aa3
#
_entry.id   3c48e7dee4d1e23ea0b3dbe95fa81aa3
#
_cell.length_a   1.000
_cell.length_b   1.000
_cell.length_c   1.000
_cell.angle_alpha   90.00
_cell.angle_beta   90.00
_cell.angle_gamma   90.00
#
_symmetry.space_group_name_H-M   'P 1'
#
loop_
_entity.id
_entity.type
_entity.pdbx_description
1 polymer ?
#
loop_
_entity_poly.entity_id
_entity_poly.type
_entity_poly.pdbx_seq_one_letter_code
_entity_poly.pdbx_strand_id
1 'polypeptide(L)'
;ESSELLDEVIVTAQKTVEKMGTVTNVSERQLTTLPTINRSITDFTNLSPYAGGSNSFAGRDGRYNTITVDGAALNNNFGLSTNNLPGGDAQPISLDAIDEISVNVSPYSVTYSNFTGASINAVTKSGTNELKGTVYTYQKPKNFIGKSINDVDVPNVESYKSSLYGFTLGAP
;
A
#
# COMPACT_ATOMS: atom_id res chain seq x y z
N GLU A 1 14.05 -45.79 -34.50
CA GLU A 1 13.65 -44.36 -34.61
C GLU A 1 13.45 -43.80 -33.21
N SER A 2 14.49 -43.15 -32.73
CA SER A 2 14.45 -42.42 -31.46
C SER A 2 13.86 -41.05 -31.73
N SER A 3 12.62 -40.80 -31.27
CA SER A 3 12.06 -39.48 -31.21
C SER A 3 12.76 -38.72 -30.08
N GLU A 4 13.68 -37.84 -30.40
CA GLU A 4 14.20 -36.84 -29.46
C GLU A 4 13.06 -35.88 -29.12
N LEU A 5 12.58 -35.98 -27.89
CA LEU A 5 11.71 -34.96 -27.30
C LEU A 5 12.51 -33.68 -27.19
N LEU A 6 12.19 -32.69 -28.00
CA LEU A 6 12.74 -31.35 -27.86
C LEU A 6 12.26 -30.80 -26.51
N ASP A 7 13.21 -30.57 -25.61
CA ASP A 7 12.95 -29.85 -24.39
C ASP A 7 12.42 -28.45 -24.74
N GLU A 8 11.23 -28.14 -24.26
CA GLU A 8 10.61 -26.83 -24.44
C GLU A 8 11.46 -25.77 -23.70
N VAL A 9 12.19 -24.98 -24.47
CA VAL A 9 12.95 -23.86 -23.91
C VAL A 9 11.96 -22.76 -23.54
N ILE A 10 11.55 -22.70 -22.29
CA ILE A 10 10.76 -21.60 -21.75
C ILE A 10 11.68 -20.39 -21.61
N VAL A 11 11.66 -19.50 -22.58
CA VAL A 11 12.32 -18.20 -22.48
C VAL A 11 11.45 -17.28 -21.60
N THR A 12 11.70 -17.25 -20.32
CA THR A 12 11.15 -16.23 -19.42
C THR A 12 11.92 -14.92 -19.64
N ALA A 13 11.40 -14.08 -20.51
CA ALA A 13 11.87 -12.70 -20.60
C ALA A 13 11.46 -11.97 -19.32
N GLN A 14 12.38 -11.78 -18.40
CA GLN A 14 12.18 -10.80 -17.34
C GLN A 14 12.14 -9.43 -18.02
N LYS A 15 10.94 -8.84 -18.08
CA LYS A 15 10.79 -7.46 -18.50
C LYS A 15 11.50 -6.59 -17.46
N THR A 16 12.74 -6.26 -17.73
CA THR A 16 13.46 -5.21 -17.00
C THR A 16 12.76 -3.92 -17.35
N VAL A 17 11.77 -3.54 -16.55
CA VAL A 17 11.21 -2.19 -16.64
C VAL A 17 12.36 -1.28 -16.28
N GLU A 18 12.87 -0.54 -17.26
CA GLU A 18 13.81 0.55 -16.99
C GLU A 18 13.11 1.50 -16.01
N LYS A 19 13.53 1.43 -14.75
CA LYS A 19 13.03 2.31 -13.70
C LYS A 19 13.61 3.69 -13.92
N MET A 20 13.03 4.43 -14.85
CA MET A 20 13.37 5.84 -15.06
C MET A 20 12.68 6.67 -13.98
N GLY A 21 13.46 7.26 -13.10
CA GLY A 21 12.99 8.07 -11.99
C GLY A 21 13.04 7.36 -10.64
N THR A 22 12.55 8.04 -9.63
CA THR A 22 12.56 7.55 -8.24
C THR A 22 11.29 6.76 -7.96
N VAL A 23 11.39 5.45 -8.01
CA VAL A 23 10.28 4.52 -7.80
C VAL A 23 10.56 3.66 -6.58
N THR A 24 9.60 3.59 -5.67
CA THR A 24 9.59 2.64 -4.56
C THR A 24 8.45 1.65 -4.79
N ASN A 25 8.77 0.38 -4.97
CA ASN A 25 7.77 -0.67 -5.13
C ASN A 25 7.67 -1.49 -3.86
N VAL A 26 6.45 -1.73 -3.42
CA VAL A 26 6.10 -2.59 -2.30
C VAL A 26 5.35 -3.78 -2.84
N SER A 27 5.95 -4.95 -2.77
CA SER A 27 5.39 -6.20 -3.29
C SER A 27 4.38 -6.83 -2.30
N GLU A 28 3.56 -7.76 -2.78
CA GLU A 28 2.61 -8.53 -1.96
C GLU A 28 3.26 -9.13 -0.72
N ARG A 29 4.47 -9.68 -0.86
CA ARG A 29 5.20 -10.25 0.28
C ARG A 29 5.49 -9.20 1.36
N GLN A 30 5.83 -7.97 0.98
CA GLN A 30 6.06 -6.89 1.94
C GLN A 30 4.75 -6.41 2.55
N LEU A 31 3.66 -6.35 1.76
CA LEU A 31 2.32 -6.00 2.24
C LEU A 31 1.82 -6.96 3.32
N THR A 32 2.17 -8.24 3.21
CA THR A 32 1.74 -9.27 4.16
C THR A 32 2.67 -9.43 5.36
N THR A 33 3.96 -9.15 5.20
CA THR A 33 4.99 -9.45 6.22
C THR A 33 5.29 -8.25 7.12
N LEU A 34 5.22 -7.03 6.57
CA LEU A 34 5.56 -5.84 7.34
C LEU A 34 4.44 -5.47 8.31
N PRO A 35 4.78 -5.20 9.57
CA PRO A 35 3.79 -4.76 10.55
C PRO A 35 3.30 -3.35 10.20
N THR A 36 2.00 -3.16 10.23
CA THR A 36 1.35 -1.87 10.01
C THR A 36 0.45 -1.53 11.18
N ILE A 37 0.25 -0.24 11.43
CA ILE A 37 -0.58 0.23 12.53
C ILE A 37 -2.06 0.21 12.14
N ASN A 38 -2.36 0.73 10.95
CA ASN A 38 -3.74 0.92 10.47
C ASN A 38 -4.10 0.07 9.26
N ARG A 39 -3.18 -0.75 8.73
CA ARG A 39 -3.33 -1.48 7.46
C ARG A 39 -3.80 -0.58 6.32
N SER A 40 -3.20 0.58 6.23
CA SER A 40 -3.52 1.60 5.23
C SER A 40 -2.48 1.58 4.10
N ILE A 41 -2.90 1.99 2.90
CA ILE A 41 -1.97 2.25 1.79
C ILE A 41 -0.89 3.23 2.25
N THR A 42 -1.25 4.21 3.06
CA THR A 42 -0.33 5.24 3.56
C THR A 42 0.78 4.69 4.46
N ASP A 43 0.53 3.60 5.20
CA ASP A 43 1.56 2.95 6.01
C ASP A 43 2.70 2.42 5.12
N PHE A 44 2.37 1.94 3.92
CA PHE A 44 3.34 1.39 2.98
C PHE A 44 3.99 2.47 2.10
N THR A 45 3.30 3.55 1.80
CA THR A 45 3.90 4.67 1.06
C THR A 45 5.00 5.36 1.87
N ASN A 46 4.92 5.30 3.19
CA ASN A 46 5.94 5.79 4.10
C ASN A 46 7.25 4.98 4.08
N LEU A 47 7.28 3.82 3.42
CA LEU A 47 8.52 3.07 3.16
C LEU A 47 9.40 3.75 2.10
N SER A 48 8.84 4.67 1.33
CA SER A 48 9.64 5.47 0.40
C SER A 48 10.62 6.37 1.16
N PRO A 49 11.90 6.40 0.78
CA PRO A 49 12.89 7.28 1.42
C PRO A 49 12.59 8.77 1.24
N TYR A 50 11.68 9.12 0.35
CA TYR A 50 11.23 10.49 0.09
C TYR A 50 9.95 10.86 0.84
N ALA A 51 9.38 9.92 1.57
CA ALA A 51 8.20 10.17 2.39
C ALA A 51 8.57 10.98 3.63
N GLY A 52 7.75 11.98 3.92
CA GLY A 52 7.78 12.77 5.14
C GLY A 52 6.52 12.56 5.97
N GLY A 53 6.40 13.26 7.07
CA GLY A 53 5.17 13.23 7.87
C GLY A 53 3.94 13.68 7.08
N SER A 54 2.75 13.22 7.48
CA SER A 54 1.47 13.62 6.89
C SER A 54 1.34 13.34 5.38
N ASN A 55 1.85 12.19 4.92
CA ASN A 55 1.84 11.80 3.50
C ASN A 55 2.55 12.79 2.55
N SER A 56 3.46 13.61 3.05
CA SER A 56 4.28 14.48 2.22
C SER A 56 5.35 13.68 1.48
N PHE A 57 5.69 14.08 0.25
CA PHE A 57 6.77 13.49 -0.53
C PHE A 57 7.68 14.58 -1.08
N ALA A 58 8.98 14.39 -0.95
CA ALA A 58 10.00 15.33 -1.40
C ALA A 58 9.72 16.79 -0.94
N GLY A 59 9.23 16.96 0.28
CA GLY A 59 8.87 18.27 0.85
C GLY A 59 7.56 18.89 0.33
N ARG A 60 6.78 18.15 -0.47
CA ARG A 60 5.47 18.58 -0.95
C ARG A 60 4.36 18.05 -0.05
N ASP A 61 3.34 18.86 0.19
CA ASP A 61 2.16 18.47 0.97
C ASP A 61 1.41 17.29 0.33
N GLY A 62 0.85 16.40 1.15
CA GLY A 62 0.14 15.21 0.72
C GLY A 62 -1.05 15.48 -0.21
N ARG A 63 -1.62 16.69 -0.18
CA ARG A 63 -2.72 17.11 -1.08
C ARG A 63 -2.34 17.08 -2.55
N TYR A 64 -1.05 17.18 -2.85
CA TYR A 64 -0.53 17.22 -4.22
C TYR A 64 -0.14 15.83 -4.73
N ASN A 65 -0.41 14.78 -3.98
CA ASN A 65 -0.21 13.41 -4.44
C ASN A 65 -1.38 12.97 -5.30
N THR A 66 -1.11 12.08 -6.23
CA THR A 66 -2.14 11.33 -6.95
C THR A 66 -2.15 9.90 -6.49
N ILE A 67 -3.33 9.37 -6.17
CA ILE A 67 -3.54 7.97 -5.82
C ILE A 67 -4.40 7.35 -6.91
N THR A 68 -3.89 6.29 -7.51
CA THR A 68 -4.60 5.52 -8.53
C THR A 68 -4.69 4.06 -8.10
N VAL A 69 -5.78 3.40 -8.48
CA VAL A 69 -5.98 1.97 -8.31
C VAL A 69 -6.36 1.39 -9.66
N ASP A 70 -5.55 0.46 -10.14
CA ASP A 70 -5.68 -0.12 -11.49
C ASP A 70 -5.80 0.95 -12.59
N GLY A 71 -5.10 2.08 -12.41
CA GLY A 71 -5.14 3.22 -13.32
C GLY A 71 -6.31 4.20 -13.11
N ALA A 72 -7.30 3.86 -12.29
CA ALA A 72 -8.39 4.76 -11.95
C ALA A 72 -7.98 5.72 -10.82
N ALA A 73 -8.19 7.02 -11.01
CA ALA A 73 -7.88 8.01 -9.99
C ALA A 73 -8.84 7.92 -8.80
N LEU A 74 -8.27 7.86 -7.61
CA LEU A 74 -9.01 7.73 -6.35
C LEU A 74 -8.81 8.95 -5.45
N ASN A 75 -8.49 10.09 -6.02
CA ASN A 75 -8.19 11.29 -5.26
C ASN A 75 -9.43 11.99 -4.70
N ASN A 76 -9.27 12.52 -3.50
CA ASN A 76 -10.19 13.56 -3.00
C ASN A 76 -9.75 14.92 -3.57
N ASN A 77 -10.40 15.34 -4.65
CA ASN A 77 -10.04 16.56 -5.38
C ASN A 77 -10.49 17.87 -4.68
N PHE A 78 -11.16 17.79 -3.53
CA PHE A 78 -11.62 18.98 -2.82
C PHE A 78 -10.51 19.74 -2.07
N GLY A 79 -9.33 19.12 -1.88
CA GLY A 79 -8.16 19.76 -1.26
C GLY A 79 -8.36 20.20 0.19
N LEU A 80 -9.41 19.74 0.85
CA LEU A 80 -9.76 20.11 2.24
C LEU A 80 -9.04 19.25 3.29
N SER A 81 -8.45 18.14 2.88
CA SER A 81 -7.73 17.23 3.75
C SER A 81 -6.30 17.01 3.26
N THR A 82 -5.35 16.86 4.18
CA THR A 82 -3.98 16.44 3.86
C THR A 82 -3.91 14.99 3.40
N ASN A 83 -4.95 14.22 3.64
CA ASN A 83 -5.11 12.86 3.13
C ASN A 83 -5.94 12.88 1.85
N ASN A 84 -5.35 12.45 0.73
CA ASN A 84 -6.01 12.43 -0.59
C ASN A 84 -7.00 11.28 -0.77
N LEU A 85 -7.10 10.36 0.19
CA LEU A 85 -8.05 9.27 0.10
C LEU A 85 -9.50 9.77 0.30
N PRO A 86 -10.46 9.27 -0.47
CA PRO A 86 -11.88 9.56 -0.26
C PRO A 86 -12.29 9.12 1.15
N GLY A 87 -13.00 10.00 1.86
CA GLY A 87 -13.43 9.70 3.23
C GLY A 87 -12.41 10.00 4.32
N GLY A 88 -11.34 10.73 4.02
CA GLY A 88 -10.31 11.13 4.99
C GLY A 88 -9.43 9.96 5.42
N ASP A 89 -9.54 9.53 6.67
CA ASP A 89 -8.74 8.40 7.19
C ASP A 89 -9.34 7.01 6.86
N ALA A 90 -10.50 6.98 6.20
CA ALA A 90 -11.12 5.73 5.78
C ALA A 90 -10.30 5.11 4.64
N GLN A 91 -10.08 3.79 4.75
CA GLN A 91 -9.42 3.02 3.71
C GLN A 91 -10.45 2.61 2.65
N PRO A 92 -10.42 3.17 1.43
CA PRO A 92 -11.44 2.88 0.42
C PRO A 92 -11.34 1.47 -0.16
N ILE A 93 -10.14 0.89 -0.12
CA ILE A 93 -9.87 -0.47 -0.63
C ILE A 93 -9.09 -1.21 0.44
N SER A 94 -9.51 -2.44 0.73
CA SER A 94 -8.78 -3.31 1.65
C SER A 94 -7.37 -3.56 1.15
N LEU A 95 -6.38 -3.47 2.03
CA LEU A 95 -4.99 -3.80 1.70
C LEU A 95 -4.84 -5.24 1.19
N ASP A 96 -5.72 -6.14 1.62
CA ASP A 96 -5.69 -7.54 1.21
C ASP A 96 -6.08 -7.76 -0.26
N ALA A 97 -6.77 -6.80 -0.86
CA ALA A 97 -7.10 -6.80 -2.28
C ALA A 97 -5.96 -6.28 -3.16
N ILE A 98 -4.90 -5.74 -2.57
CA ILE A 98 -3.77 -5.13 -3.28
C ILE A 98 -2.66 -6.15 -3.44
N ASP A 99 -2.12 -6.23 -4.65
CA ASP A 99 -0.97 -7.05 -5.03
C ASP A 99 0.34 -6.27 -4.91
N GLU A 100 0.35 -5.06 -5.43
CA GLU A 100 1.55 -4.20 -5.45
C GLU A 100 1.16 -2.74 -5.22
N ILE A 101 2.02 -2.01 -4.52
CA ILE A 101 1.97 -0.55 -4.41
C ILE A 101 3.25 0.03 -4.98
N SER A 102 3.13 0.94 -5.94
CA SER A 102 4.26 1.70 -6.47
C SER A 102 4.14 3.18 -6.13
N VAL A 103 5.21 3.75 -5.62
CA VAL A 103 5.31 5.18 -5.27
C VAL A 103 6.35 5.82 -6.18
N ASN A 104 5.90 6.70 -7.06
CA ASN A 104 6.73 7.42 -8.02
C ASN A 104 6.83 8.89 -7.61
N VAL A 105 8.01 9.35 -7.24
CA VAL A 105 8.20 10.73 -6.77
C VAL A 105 8.59 11.66 -7.93
N SER A 106 9.33 11.17 -8.88
CA SER A 106 9.83 11.99 -10.00
C SER A 106 9.90 11.15 -11.28
N PRO A 107 8.75 10.68 -11.81
CA PRO A 107 8.75 9.89 -13.03
C PRO A 107 9.06 10.77 -14.24
N TYR A 108 9.86 10.27 -15.16
CA TYR A 108 10.15 10.93 -16.44
C TYR A 108 9.11 10.64 -17.52
N SER A 109 8.25 9.64 -17.30
CA SER A 109 7.23 9.28 -18.27
C SER A 109 6.08 10.28 -18.28
N VAL A 110 5.67 10.70 -19.47
CA VAL A 110 4.53 11.60 -19.69
C VAL A 110 3.17 10.98 -19.34
N THR A 111 3.13 9.67 -19.12
CA THR A 111 1.91 8.98 -18.68
C THR A 111 1.52 9.33 -17.25
N TYR A 112 2.50 9.74 -16.44
CA TYR A 112 2.26 10.20 -15.08
C TYR A 112 1.94 11.70 -15.11
N SER A 113 0.75 12.04 -14.71
CA SER A 113 0.27 13.43 -14.70
C SER A 113 -0.54 13.74 -13.45
N ASN A 114 -0.93 15.00 -13.31
CA ASN A 114 -1.87 15.47 -12.29
C ASN A 114 -1.36 15.35 -10.83
N PHE A 115 -0.05 15.47 -10.61
CA PHE A 115 0.54 15.56 -9.27
C PHE A 115 1.80 16.43 -9.28
N THR A 116 2.15 16.97 -8.11
CA THR A 116 3.42 17.66 -7.86
C THR A 116 4.17 17.09 -6.66
N GLY A 117 3.57 16.18 -5.92
CA GLY A 117 4.15 15.38 -4.85
C GLY A 117 4.59 14.01 -5.36
N ALA A 118 3.81 13.00 -5.08
CA ALA A 118 4.03 11.63 -5.55
C ALA A 118 2.82 11.08 -6.32
N SER A 119 3.10 10.19 -7.26
CA SER A 119 2.09 9.32 -7.87
C SER A 119 2.14 7.96 -7.18
N ILE A 120 1.09 7.62 -6.47
CA ILE A 120 0.92 6.36 -5.76
C ILE A 120 -0.04 5.52 -6.59
N ASN A 121 0.44 4.38 -7.06
CA ASN A 121 -0.39 3.45 -7.83
C ASN A 121 -0.48 2.11 -7.10
N ALA A 122 -1.69 1.68 -6.80
CA ALA A 122 -1.98 0.36 -6.27
C ALA A 122 -2.55 -0.51 -7.38
N VAL A 123 -2.08 -1.74 -7.45
CA VAL A 123 -2.57 -2.77 -8.36
C VAL A 123 -3.32 -3.80 -7.55
N THR A 124 -4.54 -4.12 -7.96
CA THR A 124 -5.34 -5.14 -7.27
C THR A 124 -4.93 -6.55 -7.69
N LYS A 125 -5.19 -7.52 -6.80
CA LYS A 125 -4.92 -8.93 -7.06
C LYS A 125 -5.79 -9.45 -8.19
N SER A 126 -5.18 -10.18 -9.09
CA SER A 126 -5.89 -10.91 -10.14
C SER A 126 -6.46 -12.23 -9.59
N GLY A 127 -7.57 -12.67 -10.15
CA GLY A 127 -8.13 -13.98 -9.87
C GLY A 127 -7.18 -15.11 -10.30
N THR A 128 -7.21 -16.22 -9.59
CA THR A 128 -6.47 -17.44 -9.91
C THR A 128 -7.45 -18.59 -10.02
N ASN A 129 -7.08 -19.66 -10.75
CA ASN A 129 -7.91 -20.88 -10.86
C ASN A 129 -7.92 -21.74 -9.57
N GLU A 130 -7.43 -21.19 -8.47
CA GLU A 130 -7.42 -21.85 -7.16
C GLU A 130 -8.33 -21.11 -6.20
N LEU A 131 -9.12 -21.87 -5.45
CA LEU A 131 -9.89 -21.29 -4.33
C LEU A 131 -8.93 -20.90 -3.21
N LYS A 132 -8.84 -19.60 -2.94
CA LYS A 132 -8.02 -19.05 -1.85
C LYS A 132 -8.87 -18.16 -0.98
N GLY A 133 -8.70 -18.27 0.33
CA GLY A 133 -9.40 -17.43 1.29
C GLY A 133 -8.54 -17.15 2.51
N THR A 134 -8.67 -15.95 3.04
CA THR A 134 -8.03 -15.55 4.29
C THR A 134 -9.05 -14.87 5.19
N VAL A 135 -8.92 -15.11 6.49
CA VAL A 135 -9.69 -14.43 7.53
C VAL A 135 -8.70 -13.91 8.56
N TYR A 136 -8.83 -12.67 8.95
CA TYR A 136 -7.97 -12.07 9.94
C TYR A 136 -8.73 -11.16 10.90
N THR A 137 -8.16 -11.01 12.09
CA THR A 137 -8.62 -10.06 13.09
C THR A 137 -7.42 -9.39 13.75
N TYR A 138 -7.49 -8.07 13.88
CA TYR A 138 -6.54 -7.28 14.65
C TYR A 138 -7.31 -6.61 15.78
N GLN A 139 -6.80 -6.76 16.99
CA GLN A 139 -7.42 -6.17 18.17
C GLN A 139 -6.36 -5.42 18.98
N LYS A 140 -6.67 -4.20 19.36
CA LYS A 140 -5.90 -3.40 20.29
C LYS A 140 -6.72 -3.19 21.56
N PRO A 141 -6.62 -4.10 22.54
CA PRO A 141 -7.32 -3.93 23.80
C PRO A 141 -6.67 -2.81 24.62
N LYS A 142 -7.49 -2.14 25.43
CA LYS A 142 -7.03 -1.04 26.30
C LYS A 142 -5.87 -1.42 27.22
N ASN A 143 -5.82 -2.69 27.64
CA ASN A 143 -4.83 -3.19 28.60
C ASN A 143 -3.42 -3.32 28.01
N PHE A 144 -3.26 -3.28 26.69
CA PHE A 144 -1.95 -3.35 26.02
C PHE A 144 -1.32 -1.96 25.83
N ILE A 145 -2.04 -0.92 26.19
CA ILE A 145 -1.50 0.45 26.15
C ILE A 145 -0.74 0.68 27.45
N GLY A 146 0.58 0.87 27.37
CA GLY A 146 1.42 1.23 28.51
C GLY A 146 0.96 2.53 29.16
N LYS A 147 0.91 2.56 30.48
CA LYS A 147 0.52 3.74 31.24
C LYS A 147 1.70 4.41 31.96
N SER A 148 2.87 3.79 31.90
CA SER A 148 4.08 4.31 32.53
C SER A 148 5.26 4.29 31.59
N ILE A 149 6.16 5.26 31.73
CA ILE A 149 7.44 5.38 31.03
C ILE A 149 8.51 5.54 32.11
N ASN A 150 9.47 4.65 32.17
CA ASN A 150 10.54 4.64 33.20
C ASN A 150 9.99 4.75 34.64
N ASP A 151 8.99 3.94 34.97
CA ASP A 151 8.30 3.90 36.26
C ASP A 151 7.55 5.19 36.66
N VAL A 152 7.41 6.12 35.72
CA VAL A 152 6.59 7.32 35.92
C VAL A 152 5.26 7.15 35.20
N ASP A 153 4.16 7.26 35.94
CA ASP A 153 2.81 7.21 35.38
C ASP A 153 2.57 8.41 34.45
N VAL A 154 2.12 8.13 33.23
CA VAL A 154 1.74 9.16 32.27
C VAL A 154 0.26 9.50 32.49
N PRO A 155 -0.04 10.72 32.99
CA PRO A 155 -1.43 11.13 33.16
C PRO A 155 -2.11 11.30 31.81
N ASN A 156 -3.39 10.95 31.73
CA ASN A 156 -4.23 11.11 30.55
C ASN A 156 -3.83 10.29 29.31
N VAL A 157 -3.37 9.06 29.48
CA VAL A 157 -3.26 8.15 28.33
C VAL A 157 -4.68 7.80 27.87
N GLU A 158 -5.11 8.40 26.76
CA GLU A 158 -6.37 8.02 26.10
C GLU A 158 -6.27 6.59 25.62
N SER A 159 -6.92 5.69 26.34
CA SER A 159 -6.99 4.29 25.97
C SER A 159 -8.25 4.03 25.14
N TYR A 160 -8.09 3.76 23.87
CA TYR A 160 -9.20 3.35 22.99
C TYR A 160 -9.06 1.87 22.62
N LYS A 161 -10.20 1.24 22.41
CA LYS A 161 -10.27 -0.13 21.87
C LYS A 161 -10.43 -0.01 20.35
N SER A 162 -9.53 -0.63 19.61
CA SER A 162 -9.67 -0.77 18.18
C SER A 162 -9.79 -2.23 17.81
N SER A 163 -10.69 -2.55 16.89
CA SER A 163 -10.86 -3.90 16.36
C SER A 163 -11.05 -3.82 14.84
N LEU A 164 -10.24 -4.55 14.11
CA LEU A 164 -10.30 -4.66 12.65
C LEU A 164 -10.54 -6.13 12.30
N TYR A 165 -11.52 -6.38 11.47
CA TYR A 165 -11.83 -7.71 10.94
C TYR A 165 -11.79 -7.65 9.42
N GLY A 166 -11.29 -8.68 8.79
CA GLY A 166 -11.31 -8.77 7.35
C GLY A 166 -11.38 -10.21 6.89
N PHE A 167 -11.87 -10.37 5.67
CA PHE A 167 -11.83 -11.65 4.97
C PHE A 167 -11.60 -11.41 3.49
N THR A 168 -10.94 -12.34 2.85
CA THR A 168 -10.80 -12.37 1.39
C THR A 168 -11.22 -13.74 0.89
N LEU A 169 -11.83 -13.78 -0.29
CA LEU A 169 -12.18 -15.01 -0.98
C LEU A 169 -11.89 -14.81 -2.46
N GLY A 170 -11.02 -15.63 -3.00
CA GLY A 170 -10.73 -15.72 -4.42
C GLY A 170 -11.21 -17.06 -4.96
N ALA A 171 -11.92 -17.04 -6.07
CA ALA A 171 -12.41 -18.22 -6.78
C ALA A 171 -12.15 -18.09 -8.27
N PRO A 172 -12.09 -19.22 -9.02
CA PRO A 172 -11.95 -19.21 -10.48
C PRO A 172 -13.19 -18.63 -11.15
#